data_2a37731207d90efa0ac3693a1ed0d434
#
_entry.id   2a37731207d90efa0ac3693a1ed0d434
#
_cell.length_a   1.000
_cell.length_b   1.000
_cell.length_c   1.000
_cell.angle_alpha   90.00
_cell.angle_beta   90.00
_cell.angle_gamma   90.00
#
_symmetry.space_group_name_H-M   'P 1'
#
loop_
_entity.id
_entity.type
_entity.pdbx_description
1 polymer ?
#
loop_
_entity_poly.entity_id
_entity_poly.type
_entity_poly.pdbx_seq_one_letter_code
_entity_poly.pdbx_strand_id
1 'polypeptide(L)'
;MRLSGVLFAVCFVQACAVAPPPDPKVPGPEARRLVAQRVSAVVVTDRKELGSWVRGGFAIANAPGDADGGSATPITPDGYFLTADHVLARMSGRNVFLLFGKGGRLIPLRARVVWRSERADLALLHVPAITPYYYRWTSPERWLPAGSAVIHGGIATGLKSGWGRLGTSIPPEGGFSGVRRFKIDIPLQPGDSGGPVVDAYGNLVGINSAVEFLVPMETAFFVDSEGNRPNTHAIDAIIANDRARYRLKASAVSE
;
A
#
# COMPACT_ATOMS: atom_id res chain seq x y z
N MET A 1 -56.25 -40.71 24.93
CA MET A 1 -55.45 -39.48 25.14
C MET A 1 -54.62 -39.23 23.89
N ARG A 2 -55.01 -38.25 23.10
CA ARG A 2 -54.22 -37.86 21.92
C ARG A 2 -53.42 -36.58 22.26
N LEU A 3 -52.11 -36.67 22.31
CA LEU A 3 -51.23 -35.47 22.42
C LEU A 3 -51.09 -34.85 21.03
N SER A 4 -51.63 -33.65 20.88
CA SER A 4 -51.39 -32.82 19.71
C SER A 4 -50.10 -32.03 19.93
N GLY A 5 -49.01 -32.39 19.19
CA GLY A 5 -47.78 -31.63 19.18
C GLY A 5 -47.92 -30.36 18.35
N VAL A 6 -47.79 -29.21 18.97
CA VAL A 6 -47.75 -27.92 18.30
C VAL A 6 -46.30 -27.69 17.84
N LEU A 7 -46.09 -27.66 16.52
CA LEU A 7 -44.81 -27.37 15.90
C LEU A 7 -44.63 -25.84 15.83
N PHE A 8 -43.75 -25.28 16.66
CA PHE A 8 -43.36 -23.88 16.54
C PHE A 8 -42.32 -23.73 15.41
N ALA A 9 -42.76 -23.17 14.30
CA ALA A 9 -41.88 -22.74 13.23
C ALA A 9 -41.18 -21.40 13.63
N VAL A 10 -39.92 -21.48 14.00
CA VAL A 10 -39.09 -20.29 14.23
C VAL A 10 -38.66 -19.76 12.88
N CYS A 11 -39.29 -18.70 12.37
CA CYS A 11 -38.85 -17.96 11.23
C CYS A 11 -37.60 -17.14 11.63
N PHE A 12 -36.41 -17.58 11.20
CA PHE A 12 -35.19 -16.72 11.20
C PHE A 12 -35.37 -15.63 10.15
N VAL A 13 -35.75 -14.44 10.58
CA VAL A 13 -35.65 -13.25 9.77
C VAL A 13 -34.15 -12.92 9.68
N GLN A 14 -33.47 -13.33 8.61
CA GLN A 14 -32.17 -12.81 8.27
C GLN A 14 -32.34 -11.33 7.94
N ALA A 15 -32.02 -10.47 8.89
CA ALA A 15 -31.87 -9.04 8.63
C ALA A 15 -30.71 -8.89 7.63
N CYS A 16 -31.05 -8.61 6.37
CA CYS A 16 -30.05 -8.13 5.41
C CYS A 16 -29.46 -6.86 5.99
N ALA A 17 -28.24 -6.94 6.52
CA ALA A 17 -27.51 -5.76 6.96
C ALA A 17 -27.31 -4.87 5.74
N VAL A 18 -28.06 -3.78 5.67
CA VAL A 18 -27.86 -2.75 4.64
C VAL A 18 -26.48 -2.16 4.86
N ALA A 19 -25.63 -2.20 3.82
CA ALA A 19 -24.30 -1.58 3.89
C ALA A 19 -24.45 -0.10 4.28
N PRO A 20 -23.59 0.42 5.15
CA PRO A 20 -23.65 1.83 5.51
C PRO A 20 -23.43 2.71 4.27
N PRO A 21 -24.03 3.91 4.24
CA PRO A 21 -23.83 4.82 3.12
C PRO A 21 -22.36 5.24 3.01
N PRO A 22 -21.89 5.59 1.79
CA PRO A 22 -20.53 6.13 1.57
C PRO A 22 -20.28 7.35 2.46
N ASP A 23 -19.02 7.50 2.93
CA ASP A 23 -18.61 8.72 3.62
C ASP A 23 -18.74 9.91 2.65
N PRO A 24 -19.51 10.95 2.95
CA PRO A 24 -19.70 12.10 2.07
C PRO A 24 -18.43 12.97 1.94
N LYS A 25 -17.47 12.80 2.85
CA LYS A 25 -16.24 13.58 2.83
C LYS A 25 -15.34 13.17 1.66
N VAL A 26 -14.91 14.14 0.86
CA VAL A 26 -13.95 13.97 -0.24
C VAL A 26 -12.55 14.43 0.17
N PRO A 27 -11.47 13.78 -0.34
CA PRO A 27 -10.10 14.22 -0.11
C PRO A 27 -9.86 15.63 -0.68
N GLY A 28 -9.48 16.56 0.21
CA GLY A 28 -9.16 17.94 -0.15
C GLY A 28 -7.69 18.12 -0.59
N PRO A 29 -7.28 19.38 -0.86
CA PRO A 29 -5.90 19.70 -1.24
C PRO A 29 -4.85 19.23 -0.22
N GLU A 30 -5.19 19.24 1.08
CA GLU A 30 -4.31 18.77 2.14
C GLU A 30 -4.03 17.26 2.02
N ALA A 31 -5.06 16.44 1.80
CA ALA A 31 -4.88 15.00 1.60
C ALA A 31 -3.99 14.72 0.38
N ARG A 32 -4.17 15.47 -0.70
CA ARG A 32 -3.34 15.39 -1.90
C ARG A 32 -1.88 15.72 -1.61
N ARG A 33 -1.63 16.80 -0.87
CA ARG A 33 -0.29 17.21 -0.46
C ARG A 33 0.37 16.14 0.40
N LEU A 34 -0.34 15.58 1.36
CA LEU A 34 0.15 14.51 2.24
C LEU A 34 0.54 13.26 1.44
N VAL A 35 -0.29 12.86 0.48
CA VAL A 35 -0.01 11.71 -0.38
C VAL A 35 1.26 11.91 -1.18
N ALA A 36 1.48 13.07 -1.77
CA ALA A 36 2.68 13.38 -2.53
C ALA A 36 3.95 13.46 -1.66
N GLN A 37 3.82 13.89 -0.41
CA GLN A 37 4.95 14.01 0.53
C GLN A 37 5.33 12.69 1.21
N ARG A 38 4.39 11.75 1.33
CA ARG A 38 4.56 10.49 2.07
C ARG A 38 4.67 9.29 1.13
N VAL A 39 5.35 9.47 0.02
CA VAL A 39 5.68 8.39 -0.90
C VAL A 39 7.19 8.42 -1.16
N SER A 40 7.78 7.26 -1.29
CA SER A 40 9.19 7.08 -1.66
C SER A 40 9.28 6.25 -2.93
N ALA A 41 10.33 6.46 -3.72
CA ALA A 41 10.62 5.58 -4.83
C ALA A 41 11.38 4.34 -4.35
N VAL A 42 11.01 3.18 -4.90
CA VAL A 42 11.78 1.94 -4.83
C VAL A 42 12.55 1.79 -6.12
N VAL A 43 13.84 1.43 -6.02
CA VAL A 43 14.69 1.12 -7.17
C VAL A 43 15.36 -0.23 -6.93
N VAL A 44 15.24 -1.13 -7.89
CA VAL A 44 15.91 -2.44 -7.92
C VAL A 44 16.91 -2.43 -9.07
N THR A 45 18.20 -2.61 -8.78
CA THR A 45 19.28 -2.47 -9.76
C THR A 45 20.51 -3.30 -9.39
N ASP A 46 21.32 -3.64 -10.37
CA ASP A 46 22.62 -4.31 -10.16
C ASP A 46 23.67 -3.37 -9.57
N ARG A 47 23.45 -2.07 -9.65
CA ARG A 47 24.38 -1.05 -9.15
C ARG A 47 24.49 -1.11 -7.63
N LYS A 48 25.71 -0.99 -7.13
CA LYS A 48 25.99 -0.92 -5.70
C LYS A 48 25.62 0.44 -5.09
N GLU A 49 25.61 1.49 -5.93
CA GLU A 49 25.34 2.88 -5.54
C GLU A 49 24.55 3.61 -6.61
N LEU A 50 23.69 4.54 -6.20
CA LEU A 50 22.85 5.35 -7.09
C LEU A 50 23.31 6.82 -7.17
N GLY A 51 24.47 7.17 -6.60
CA GLY A 51 24.86 8.54 -6.32
C GLY A 51 24.91 9.51 -7.51
N SER A 52 25.25 9.06 -8.73
CA SER A 52 25.30 9.92 -9.92
C SER A 52 23.91 10.18 -10.52
N TRP A 53 23.05 9.18 -10.51
CA TRP A 53 21.71 9.28 -11.07
C TRP A 53 20.77 10.13 -10.20
N VAL A 54 20.86 9.98 -8.90
CA VAL A 54 19.97 10.69 -7.94
C VAL A 54 20.33 12.19 -7.83
N ARG A 55 21.58 12.58 -8.14
CA ARG A 55 22.01 13.98 -8.13
C ARG A 55 21.37 14.86 -9.22
N GLY A 56 20.96 14.25 -10.33
CA GLY A 56 20.26 14.93 -11.43
C GLY A 56 18.75 15.12 -11.24
N GLY A 57 18.20 14.71 -10.08
CA GLY A 57 16.77 14.64 -9.84
C GLY A 57 16.19 13.30 -10.32
N PHE A 58 15.13 12.84 -9.65
CA PHE A 58 14.45 11.60 -10.02
C PHE A 58 13.45 11.89 -11.14
N ALA A 59 13.73 11.37 -12.33
CA ALA A 59 12.73 11.24 -13.38
C ALA A 59 12.70 9.76 -13.81
N ILE A 60 11.52 9.14 -13.80
CA ILE A 60 11.34 7.75 -14.26
C ILE A 60 11.87 7.58 -15.68
N ALA A 61 11.68 8.59 -16.54
CA ALA A 61 12.20 8.63 -17.91
C ALA A 61 13.73 8.54 -18.02
N ASN A 62 14.44 8.87 -16.97
CA ASN A 62 15.91 8.84 -16.91
C ASN A 62 16.45 7.68 -16.07
N ALA A 63 15.58 6.75 -15.68
CA ALA A 63 16.02 5.55 -14.96
C ALA A 63 17.01 4.75 -15.82
N PRO A 64 18.10 4.22 -15.21
CA PRO A 64 18.98 3.31 -15.92
C PRO A 64 18.19 2.13 -16.51
N GLY A 65 18.53 1.69 -17.72
CA GLY A 65 17.85 0.59 -18.39
C GLY A 65 17.91 -0.75 -17.64
N ASP A 66 18.80 -0.86 -16.63
CA ASP A 66 18.92 -1.97 -15.71
C ASP A 66 18.07 -1.82 -14.43
N ALA A 67 17.38 -0.70 -14.27
CA ALA A 67 16.60 -0.43 -13.06
C ALA A 67 15.13 -0.77 -13.25
N ASP A 68 14.58 -1.52 -12.28
CA ASP A 68 13.15 -1.65 -12.05
C ASP A 68 12.75 -0.69 -10.94
N GLY A 69 11.50 -0.25 -10.93
CA GLY A 69 11.08 0.70 -9.92
C GLY A 69 9.58 0.79 -9.72
N GLY A 70 9.24 1.41 -8.63
CA GLY A 70 7.87 1.68 -8.21
C GLY A 70 7.87 2.64 -7.02
N SER A 71 6.77 2.63 -6.32
CA SER A 71 6.55 3.44 -5.12
C SER A 71 6.66 2.61 -3.85
N ALA A 72 6.90 3.27 -2.73
CA ALA A 72 6.79 2.68 -1.40
C ALA A 72 6.11 3.64 -0.45
N THR A 73 5.35 3.08 0.47
CA THR A 73 4.50 3.75 1.44
C THR A 73 5.08 3.60 2.84
N PRO A 74 5.53 4.67 3.51
CA PRO A 74 6.03 4.62 4.87
C PRO A 74 4.89 4.32 5.86
N ILE A 75 5.09 3.33 6.73
CA ILE A 75 4.08 2.89 7.70
C ILE A 75 4.53 3.00 9.15
N THR A 76 5.83 3.27 9.40
CA THR A 76 6.36 3.50 10.74
C THR A 76 7.39 4.62 10.77
N PRO A 77 7.64 5.24 11.93
CA PRO A 77 8.64 6.29 12.07
C PRO A 77 10.08 5.80 11.98
N ASP A 78 10.33 4.51 12.11
CA ASP A 78 11.66 3.88 12.16
C ASP A 78 12.03 3.11 10.89
N GLY A 79 11.46 3.52 9.74
CA GLY A 79 11.94 3.12 8.43
C GLY A 79 11.32 1.85 7.85
N TYR A 80 10.13 1.42 8.26
CA TYR A 80 9.39 0.36 7.57
C TYR A 80 8.46 0.93 6.52
N PHE A 81 8.49 0.31 5.34
CA PHE A 81 7.72 0.69 4.16
C PHE A 81 7.03 -0.52 3.54
N LEU A 82 5.83 -0.32 3.04
CA LEU A 82 5.17 -1.28 2.16
C LEU A 82 5.36 -0.88 0.69
N THR A 83 5.47 -1.87 -0.17
CA THR A 83 5.44 -1.76 -1.62
C THR A 83 4.68 -2.93 -2.24
N ALA A 84 4.36 -2.88 -3.52
CA ALA A 84 3.85 -4.04 -4.24
C ALA A 84 4.96 -5.07 -4.48
N ASP A 85 4.65 -6.36 -4.37
CA ASP A 85 5.66 -7.43 -4.48
C ASP A 85 6.25 -7.51 -5.89
N HIS A 86 5.44 -7.29 -6.93
CA HIS A 86 5.89 -7.33 -8.32
C HIS A 86 6.96 -6.26 -8.63
N VAL A 87 7.03 -5.15 -7.88
CA VAL A 87 8.11 -4.15 -7.96
C VAL A 87 9.46 -4.78 -7.64
N LEU A 88 9.45 -5.84 -6.82
CA LEU A 88 10.63 -6.61 -6.41
C LEU A 88 10.81 -7.92 -7.19
N ALA A 89 10.03 -8.17 -8.24
CA ALA A 89 10.03 -9.48 -8.93
C ALA A 89 11.42 -9.89 -9.44
N ARG A 90 12.22 -8.93 -9.90
CA ARG A 90 13.59 -9.16 -10.41
C ARG A 90 14.69 -8.80 -9.42
N MET A 91 14.44 -8.88 -8.11
CA MET A 91 15.41 -8.46 -7.08
C MET A 91 16.52 -9.48 -6.79
N SER A 92 16.40 -10.73 -7.27
CA SER A 92 17.38 -11.80 -6.95
C SER A 92 18.79 -11.39 -7.39
N GLY A 93 19.73 -11.34 -6.43
CA GLY A 93 21.12 -10.89 -6.65
C GLY A 93 21.30 -9.38 -6.87
N ARG A 94 20.22 -8.60 -6.84
CA ARG A 94 20.25 -7.14 -7.09
C ARG A 94 20.08 -6.34 -5.79
N ASN A 95 20.37 -5.07 -5.86
CA ASN A 95 20.23 -4.15 -4.74
C ASN A 95 18.88 -3.44 -4.79
N VAL A 96 18.25 -3.32 -3.63
CA VAL A 96 17.01 -2.58 -3.45
C VAL A 96 17.33 -1.28 -2.71
N PHE A 97 16.88 -0.17 -3.25
CA PHE A 97 17.03 1.15 -2.64
C PHE A 97 15.69 1.82 -2.46
N LEU A 98 15.56 2.58 -1.36
CA LEU A 98 14.52 3.57 -1.18
C LEU A 98 15.12 4.96 -1.36
N LEU A 99 14.44 5.82 -2.12
CA LEU A 99 14.84 7.20 -2.35
C LEU A 99 14.09 8.14 -1.43
N PHE A 100 14.82 8.82 -0.56
CA PHE A 100 14.28 9.78 0.39
C PHE A 100 14.52 11.22 -0.07
N GLY A 101 13.48 12.04 0.00
CA GLY A 101 13.62 13.48 -0.15
C GLY A 101 14.08 14.13 1.17
N LYS A 102 15.23 14.82 1.17
CA LYS A 102 15.68 15.62 2.31
C LYS A 102 16.30 16.93 1.82
N GLY A 103 15.70 18.06 2.20
CA GLY A 103 16.22 19.38 1.84
C GLY A 103 16.35 19.60 0.34
N GLY A 104 15.39 19.17 -0.47
CA GLY A 104 15.41 19.27 -1.92
C GLY A 104 16.34 18.27 -2.63
N ARG A 105 16.95 17.35 -1.90
CA ARG A 105 17.82 16.29 -2.44
C ARG A 105 17.21 14.93 -2.22
N LEU A 106 17.44 14.00 -3.15
CA LEU A 106 17.12 12.59 -2.99
C LEU A 106 18.32 11.86 -2.43
N ILE A 107 18.11 11.08 -1.39
CA ILE A 107 19.13 10.25 -0.75
C ILE A 107 18.73 8.79 -0.96
N PRO A 108 19.54 8.00 -1.69
CA PRO A 108 19.32 6.58 -1.83
C PRO A 108 19.75 5.85 -0.55
N LEU A 109 18.86 5.12 0.07
CA LEU A 109 19.17 4.24 1.20
C LEU A 109 18.94 2.80 0.78
N ARG A 110 19.94 1.94 1.05
CA ARG A 110 19.83 0.52 0.77
C ARG A 110 18.74 -0.08 1.67
N ALA A 111 17.76 -0.67 1.04
CA ALA A 111 16.64 -1.29 1.73
C ALA A 111 16.89 -2.79 1.92
N ARG A 112 16.46 -3.31 3.05
CA ARG A 112 16.38 -4.73 3.33
C ARG A 112 14.94 -5.18 3.15
N VAL A 113 14.75 -6.28 2.44
CA VAL A 113 13.46 -6.93 2.32
C VAL A 113 13.21 -7.74 3.59
N VAL A 114 12.19 -7.36 4.35
CA VAL A 114 11.81 -7.99 5.62
C VAL A 114 10.86 -9.15 5.38
N TRP A 115 9.91 -8.94 4.49
CA TRP A 115 8.88 -9.91 4.16
C TRP A 115 8.35 -9.67 2.75
N ARG A 116 7.89 -10.72 2.08
CA ARG A 116 7.25 -10.71 0.76
C ARG A 116 6.10 -11.69 0.69
N SER A 117 5.13 -11.37 -0.15
CA SER A 117 4.05 -12.26 -0.52
C SER A 117 3.58 -11.98 -1.95
N GLU A 118 3.97 -12.82 -2.88
CA GLU A 118 3.50 -12.76 -4.28
C GLU A 118 1.98 -12.90 -4.36
N ARG A 119 1.39 -13.80 -3.56
CA ARG A 119 -0.06 -13.99 -3.52
C ARG A 119 -0.82 -12.73 -3.08
N ALA A 120 -0.22 -11.95 -2.19
CA ALA A 120 -0.77 -10.71 -1.68
C ALA A 120 -0.41 -9.52 -2.56
N ASP A 121 0.55 -9.67 -3.45
CA ASP A 121 1.26 -8.59 -4.12
C ASP A 121 1.70 -7.48 -3.16
N LEU A 122 2.33 -7.87 -2.06
CA LEU A 122 2.83 -6.97 -1.02
C LEU A 122 4.23 -7.38 -0.54
N ALA A 123 5.06 -6.39 -0.28
CA ALA A 123 6.35 -6.58 0.37
C ALA A 123 6.61 -5.53 1.44
N LEU A 124 7.32 -5.92 2.49
CA LEU A 124 7.76 -5.05 3.58
C LEU A 124 9.26 -4.81 3.46
N LEU A 125 9.63 -3.56 3.35
CA LEU A 125 11.01 -3.08 3.29
C LEU A 125 11.38 -2.36 4.58
N HIS A 126 12.67 -2.38 4.92
CA HIS A 126 13.22 -1.60 6.02
C HIS A 126 14.51 -0.90 5.61
N VAL A 127 14.62 0.35 6.01
CA VAL A 127 15.84 1.16 5.97
C VAL A 127 16.14 1.71 7.37
N PRO A 128 17.40 1.80 7.80
CA PRO A 128 17.76 2.33 9.13
C PRO A 128 17.72 3.86 9.13
N ALA A 129 16.55 4.43 8.93
CA ALA A 129 16.33 5.87 8.86
C ALA A 129 15.05 6.28 9.59
N ILE A 130 15.06 7.48 10.16
CA ILE A 130 13.86 8.09 10.71
C ILE A 130 12.98 8.56 9.55
N THR A 131 11.72 8.13 9.57
CA THR A 131 10.66 8.56 8.65
C THR A 131 9.70 9.48 9.41
N PRO A 132 9.89 10.81 9.35
CA PRO A 132 9.07 11.74 10.14
C PRO A 132 7.61 11.76 9.68
N TYR A 133 7.37 11.37 8.43
CA TYR A 133 6.04 11.34 7.81
C TYR A 133 5.72 9.90 7.40
N TYR A 134 4.80 9.28 8.11
CA TYR A 134 4.30 7.93 7.83
C TYR A 134 2.78 7.89 7.93
N TYR A 135 2.18 6.84 7.39
CA TYR A 135 0.74 6.66 7.42
C TYR A 135 0.30 5.86 8.64
N ARG A 136 -0.86 6.21 9.15
CA ARG A 136 -1.64 5.34 10.03
C ARG A 136 -2.70 4.64 9.19
N TRP A 137 -3.00 3.41 9.53
CA TRP A 137 -4.09 2.69 8.91
C TRP A 137 -5.44 3.30 9.26
N THR A 138 -6.43 3.16 8.35
CA THR A 138 -7.82 3.31 8.74
C THR A 138 -8.11 2.34 9.86
N SER A 139 -8.92 2.76 10.86
CA SER A 139 -9.27 1.86 11.97
C SER A 139 -9.86 0.56 11.44
N PRO A 140 -9.44 -0.61 11.98
CA PRO A 140 -10.01 -1.90 11.59
C PRO A 140 -11.52 -2.01 11.84
N GLU A 141 -12.02 -1.29 12.86
CA GLU A 141 -13.44 -1.25 13.20
C GLU A 141 -14.23 -0.34 12.26
N ARG A 142 -13.54 0.51 11.52
CA ARG A 142 -14.19 1.42 10.58
C ARG A 142 -14.49 0.71 9.28
N TRP A 143 -15.76 0.57 9.01
CA TRP A 143 -16.24 0.13 7.70
C TRP A 143 -15.95 1.21 6.64
N LEU A 144 -15.31 0.85 5.56
CA LEU A 144 -15.14 1.71 4.40
C LEU A 144 -16.01 1.19 3.24
N PRO A 145 -17.24 1.67 3.10
CA PRO A 145 -18.19 1.15 2.11
C PRO A 145 -17.82 1.55 0.68
N ALA A 146 -18.31 0.78 -0.29
CA ALA A 146 -18.21 1.14 -1.70
C ALA A 146 -18.79 2.54 -1.95
N GLY A 147 -18.21 3.28 -2.88
CA GLY A 147 -18.54 4.67 -3.16
C GLY A 147 -17.86 5.69 -2.24
N SER A 148 -17.18 5.27 -1.16
CA SER A 148 -16.36 6.17 -0.34
C SER A 148 -15.24 6.78 -1.16
N ALA A 149 -14.99 8.08 -0.97
CA ALA A 149 -13.95 8.77 -1.69
C ALA A 149 -12.56 8.44 -1.14
N VAL A 150 -11.65 8.12 -2.05
CA VAL A 150 -10.24 7.80 -1.78
C VAL A 150 -9.34 8.59 -2.72
N ILE A 151 -8.08 8.75 -2.34
CA ILE A 151 -7.04 9.30 -3.20
C ILE A 151 -5.86 8.34 -3.19
N HIS A 152 -5.23 8.14 -4.32
CA HIS A 152 -3.99 7.39 -4.39
C HIS A 152 -2.80 8.32 -4.65
N GLY A 153 -1.60 7.82 -4.37
CA GLY A 153 -0.37 8.48 -4.74
C GLY A 153 0.67 7.47 -5.21
N GLY A 154 1.67 8.02 -5.86
CA GLY A 154 2.83 7.27 -6.33
C GLY A 154 3.85 8.23 -6.91
N ILE A 155 5.02 7.72 -7.26
CA ILE A 155 6.10 8.54 -7.80
C ILE A 155 5.80 9.06 -9.22
N ALA A 156 4.96 8.35 -9.97
CA ALA A 156 4.56 8.76 -11.32
C ALA A 156 3.47 9.83 -11.28
N THR A 157 2.45 9.63 -10.46
CA THR A 157 1.32 10.56 -10.35
C THR A 157 1.68 11.81 -9.52
N GLY A 158 2.43 11.64 -8.43
CA GLY A 158 2.89 12.74 -7.59
C GLY A 158 1.77 13.68 -7.14
N LEU A 159 1.97 15.00 -7.33
CA LEU A 159 0.98 16.04 -6.98
C LEU A 159 -0.25 16.08 -7.92
N LYS A 160 -0.21 15.36 -9.03
CA LYS A 160 -1.32 15.31 -10.00
C LYS A 160 -2.41 14.30 -9.61
N SER A 161 -2.25 13.63 -8.47
CA SER A 161 -3.21 12.65 -7.98
C SER A 161 -4.62 13.24 -7.91
N GLY A 162 -5.55 12.57 -8.56
CA GLY A 162 -6.99 12.79 -8.41
C GLY A 162 -7.55 11.97 -7.26
N TRP A 163 -8.74 12.30 -6.80
CA TRP A 163 -9.53 11.42 -5.97
C TRP A 163 -10.55 10.65 -6.82
N GLY A 164 -10.94 9.50 -6.36
CA GLY A 164 -11.98 8.67 -6.95
C GLY A 164 -12.73 7.91 -5.88
N ARG A 165 -13.44 6.86 -6.27
CA ARG A 165 -14.31 6.11 -5.39
C ARG A 165 -13.85 4.67 -5.22
N LEU A 166 -14.03 4.18 -4.02
CA LEU A 166 -13.85 2.77 -3.73
C LEU A 166 -14.94 1.96 -4.44
N GLY A 167 -14.56 1.05 -5.32
CA GLY A 167 -15.49 0.18 -6.05
C GLY A 167 -16.01 -0.97 -5.20
N THR A 168 -15.18 -1.55 -4.34
CA THR A 168 -15.54 -2.59 -3.39
C THR A 168 -15.40 -2.09 -1.96
N SER A 169 -16.25 -2.61 -1.06
CA SER A 169 -16.12 -2.29 0.36
C SER A 169 -14.97 -3.03 1.02
N ILE A 170 -14.37 -2.37 2.02
CA ILE A 170 -13.33 -2.95 2.87
C ILE A 170 -13.94 -3.14 4.26
N PRO A 171 -14.39 -4.36 4.61
CA PRO A 171 -14.93 -4.63 5.92
C PRO A 171 -13.83 -4.59 6.99
N PRO A 172 -14.18 -4.50 8.28
CA PRO A 172 -13.26 -4.63 9.38
C PRO A 172 -12.42 -5.91 9.27
N GLU A 173 -11.19 -5.85 9.72
CA GLU A 173 -10.29 -7.01 9.70
C GLU A 173 -10.74 -8.05 10.73
N GLY A 174 -11.04 -9.26 10.25
CA GLY A 174 -11.28 -10.43 11.08
C GLY A 174 -10.12 -11.42 10.98
N GLY A 175 -9.43 -11.71 12.09
CA GLY A 175 -8.38 -12.72 12.16
C GLY A 175 -7.07 -12.37 11.47
N PHE A 176 -6.07 -13.27 11.62
CA PHE A 176 -4.72 -13.10 11.08
C PHE A 176 -4.55 -13.49 9.61
N SER A 177 -5.59 -14.00 8.97
CA SER A 177 -5.50 -14.53 7.62
C SER A 177 -6.04 -13.54 6.59
N GLY A 178 -5.20 -13.18 5.64
CA GLY A 178 -5.63 -12.66 4.36
C GLY A 178 -5.24 -11.22 4.07
N VAL A 179 -5.18 -10.97 2.78
CA VAL A 179 -5.09 -9.65 2.17
C VAL A 179 -6.47 -9.34 1.61
N ARG A 180 -6.93 -8.13 1.81
CA ARG A 180 -8.15 -7.65 1.19
C ARG A 180 -7.81 -6.89 -0.07
N ARG A 181 -8.28 -7.37 -1.19
CA ARG A 181 -8.21 -6.65 -2.46
C ARG A 181 -9.42 -5.75 -2.58
N PHE A 182 -9.22 -4.60 -3.17
CA PHE A 182 -10.28 -3.63 -3.44
C PHE A 182 -10.03 -2.94 -4.77
N LYS A 183 -11.10 -2.42 -5.38
CA LYS A 183 -11.05 -1.69 -6.63
C LYS A 183 -11.30 -0.20 -6.40
N ILE A 184 -10.70 0.63 -7.23
CA ILE A 184 -10.87 2.09 -7.25
C ILE A 184 -11.00 2.58 -8.68
N ASP A 185 -11.82 3.59 -8.92
CA ASP A 185 -12.06 4.17 -10.24
C ASP A 185 -11.04 5.26 -10.62
N ILE A 186 -9.81 5.12 -10.16
CA ILE A 186 -8.72 6.05 -10.47
C ILE A 186 -7.62 5.31 -11.22
N PRO A 187 -7.21 5.77 -12.42
CA PRO A 187 -6.14 5.11 -13.16
C PRO A 187 -4.79 5.27 -12.46
N LEU A 188 -4.05 4.16 -12.35
CA LEU A 188 -2.66 4.14 -11.94
C LEU A 188 -1.74 4.37 -13.13
N GLN A 189 -0.60 4.99 -12.88
CA GLN A 189 0.48 5.13 -13.84
C GLN A 189 1.60 4.13 -13.54
N PRO A 190 2.36 3.67 -14.56
CA PRO A 190 3.57 2.89 -14.32
C PRO A 190 4.51 3.62 -13.35
N GLY A 191 4.83 2.96 -12.22
CA GLY A 191 5.58 3.54 -11.11
C GLY A 191 4.75 3.89 -9.88
N ASP A 192 3.41 3.91 -9.96
CA ASP A 192 2.53 4.12 -8.80
C ASP A 192 2.35 2.84 -7.96
N SER A 193 2.67 1.66 -8.51
CA SER A 193 2.66 0.40 -7.77
C SER A 193 3.47 0.49 -6.49
N GLY A 194 2.87 0.10 -5.37
CA GLY A 194 3.48 0.25 -4.04
C GLY A 194 3.17 1.58 -3.34
N GLY A 195 2.57 2.53 -4.03
CA GLY A 195 2.13 3.80 -3.47
C GLY A 195 0.87 3.68 -2.61
N PRO A 196 0.56 4.72 -1.82
CA PRO A 196 -0.55 4.69 -0.87
C PRO A 196 -1.91 4.93 -1.55
N VAL A 197 -2.93 4.26 -1.02
CA VAL A 197 -4.33 4.65 -1.18
C VAL A 197 -4.82 5.12 0.18
N VAL A 198 -5.37 6.33 0.26
CA VAL A 198 -5.79 6.95 1.52
C VAL A 198 -7.25 7.42 1.47
N ASP A 199 -7.88 7.45 2.65
CA ASP A 199 -9.22 7.99 2.81
C ASP A 199 -9.22 9.54 2.84
N ALA A 200 -10.41 10.13 2.93
CA ALA A 200 -10.58 11.58 3.01
C ALA A 200 -9.98 12.22 4.29
N TYR A 201 -9.51 11.42 5.23
CA TYR A 201 -8.88 11.87 6.48
C TYR A 201 -7.35 11.69 6.47
N GLY A 202 -6.79 11.16 5.36
CA GLY A 202 -5.36 10.90 5.21
C GLY A 202 -4.88 9.59 5.85
N ASN A 203 -5.80 8.69 6.24
CA ASN A 203 -5.42 7.37 6.75
C ASN A 203 -5.21 6.39 5.61
N LEU A 204 -4.27 5.47 5.78
CA LEU A 204 -3.94 4.46 4.80
C LEU A 204 -5.07 3.42 4.69
N VAL A 205 -5.60 3.28 3.50
CA VAL A 205 -6.59 2.26 3.13
C VAL A 205 -5.90 1.00 2.64
N GLY A 206 -4.89 1.16 1.79
CA GLY A 206 -4.09 0.08 1.21
C GLY A 206 -2.99 0.59 0.31
N ILE A 207 -2.44 -0.32 -0.48
CA ILE A 207 -1.29 -0.12 -1.35
C ILE A 207 -1.71 -0.37 -2.79
N ASN A 208 -1.34 0.53 -3.70
CA ASN A 208 -1.56 0.36 -5.14
C ASN A 208 -0.88 -0.91 -5.66
N SER A 209 -1.57 -1.68 -6.48
CA SER A 209 -1.08 -2.93 -7.05
C SER A 209 -1.15 -2.90 -8.56
N ALA A 210 -2.32 -2.99 -9.15
CA ALA A 210 -2.52 -3.19 -10.58
C ALA A 210 -3.57 -2.25 -11.16
N VAL A 211 -3.63 -2.21 -12.49
CA VAL A 211 -4.67 -1.53 -13.25
C VAL A 211 -5.32 -2.53 -14.20
N GLU A 212 -6.63 -2.47 -14.33
CA GLU A 212 -7.40 -3.29 -15.25
C GLU A 212 -7.82 -2.49 -16.46
N PHE A 213 -7.51 -3.00 -17.65
CA PHE A 213 -7.94 -2.45 -18.93
C PHE A 213 -8.78 -3.46 -19.70
N LEU A 214 -9.87 -3.00 -20.28
CA LEU A 214 -10.59 -3.75 -21.32
C LEU A 214 -10.01 -3.35 -22.68
N VAL A 215 -9.55 -4.33 -23.47
CA VAL A 215 -8.92 -4.11 -24.79
C VAL A 215 -9.76 -4.78 -25.89
N PRO A 216 -10.91 -4.21 -26.30
CA PRO A 216 -11.63 -4.66 -27.47
C PRO A 216 -11.02 -4.03 -28.72
N MET A 217 -10.71 -4.85 -29.73
CA MET A 217 -10.28 -4.40 -31.07
C MET A 217 -9.16 -3.33 -31.05
N GLU A 218 -8.06 -3.62 -30.33
CA GLU A 218 -6.85 -2.77 -30.23
C GLU A 218 -7.03 -1.43 -29.49
N THR A 219 -8.20 -1.13 -28.95
CA THR A 219 -8.43 0.05 -28.13
C THR A 219 -8.52 -0.33 -26.65
N ALA A 220 -7.65 0.21 -25.82
CA ALA A 220 -7.66 -0.04 -24.38
C ALA A 220 -8.57 0.97 -23.66
N PHE A 221 -9.51 0.46 -22.87
CA PHE A 221 -10.34 1.27 -21.99
C PHE A 221 -9.99 0.96 -20.54
N PHE A 222 -9.74 1.98 -19.75
CA PHE A 222 -9.58 1.85 -18.31
C PHE A 222 -10.89 1.34 -17.69
N VAL A 223 -10.79 0.30 -16.86
CA VAL A 223 -11.91 -0.23 -16.10
C VAL A 223 -11.80 0.23 -14.64
N ASP A 224 -10.79 -0.25 -13.93
CA ASP A 224 -10.50 0.17 -12.56
C ASP A 224 -9.04 -0.15 -12.20
N SER A 225 -8.63 0.30 -11.03
CA SER A 225 -7.35 -0.05 -10.43
C SER A 225 -7.56 -0.91 -9.21
N GLU A 226 -6.58 -1.74 -8.89
CA GLU A 226 -6.58 -2.59 -7.72
C GLU A 226 -5.61 -2.09 -6.66
N GLY A 227 -6.04 -2.20 -5.41
CA GLY A 227 -5.21 -2.00 -4.25
C GLY A 227 -5.30 -3.18 -3.29
N ASN A 228 -4.26 -3.36 -2.49
CA ASN A 228 -4.15 -4.43 -1.51
C ASN A 228 -4.03 -3.86 -0.09
N ARG A 229 -4.87 -4.33 0.81
CA ARG A 229 -4.76 -4.06 2.24
C ARG A 229 -4.31 -5.33 2.96
N PRO A 230 -3.11 -5.33 3.58
CA PRO A 230 -2.69 -6.45 4.42
C PRO A 230 -3.52 -6.51 5.71
N ASN A 231 -3.48 -7.66 6.38
CA ASN A 231 -3.86 -7.71 7.79
C ASN A 231 -2.84 -6.88 8.60
N THR A 232 -3.27 -5.77 9.17
CA THR A 232 -2.40 -4.81 9.85
C THR A 232 -1.76 -5.41 11.09
N HIS A 233 -2.47 -6.27 11.85
CA HIS A 233 -1.90 -6.99 13.00
C HIS A 233 -0.79 -7.95 12.58
N ALA A 234 -0.93 -8.62 11.43
CA ALA A 234 0.13 -9.49 10.93
C ALA A 234 1.37 -8.68 10.52
N ILE A 235 1.20 -7.53 9.88
CA ILE A 235 2.31 -6.62 9.56
C ILE A 235 2.99 -6.12 10.84
N ASP A 236 2.23 -5.70 11.84
CA ASP A 236 2.78 -5.26 13.12
C ASP A 236 3.57 -6.36 13.83
N ALA A 237 3.08 -7.61 13.79
CA ALA A 237 3.80 -8.76 14.33
C ALA A 237 5.11 -9.04 13.57
N ILE A 238 5.12 -8.95 12.25
CA ILE A 238 6.33 -9.11 11.44
C ILE A 238 7.35 -8.02 11.80
N ILE A 239 6.91 -6.76 11.92
CA ILE A 239 7.76 -5.63 12.31
C ILE A 239 8.33 -5.83 13.73
N ALA A 240 7.50 -6.25 14.68
CA ALA A 240 7.94 -6.50 16.06
C ALA A 240 9.00 -7.60 16.13
N ASN A 241 8.81 -8.71 15.41
CA ASN A 241 9.77 -9.80 15.31
C ASN A 241 11.08 -9.36 14.66
N ASP A 242 11.00 -8.55 13.60
CA ASP A 242 12.17 -8.04 12.93
C ASP A 242 12.99 -7.09 13.84
N ARG A 243 12.33 -6.18 14.53
CA ARG A 243 12.97 -5.29 15.53
C ARG A 243 13.68 -6.09 16.64
N ALA A 244 13.05 -7.15 17.15
CA ALA A 244 13.65 -8.01 18.16
C ALA A 244 14.94 -8.69 17.66
N ARG A 245 14.91 -9.23 16.43
CA ARG A 245 16.10 -9.85 15.79
C ARG A 245 17.24 -8.84 15.58
N TYR A 246 16.92 -7.61 15.26
CA TYR A 246 17.93 -6.56 15.07
C TYR A 246 18.59 -6.14 16.38
N ARG A 247 17.84 -6.02 17.46
CA ARG A 247 18.38 -5.71 18.79
C ARG A 247 19.34 -6.79 19.27
N LEU A 248 18.97 -8.07 19.10
CA LEU A 248 19.83 -9.21 19.47
C LEU A 248 21.15 -9.21 18.68
N LYS A 249 21.12 -8.88 17.37
CA LYS A 249 22.34 -8.78 16.57
C LYS A 249 23.22 -7.61 16.98
N ALA A 250 22.66 -6.47 17.31
CA ALA A 250 23.41 -5.31 17.78
C ALA A 250 24.10 -5.58 19.12
N SER A 251 23.44 -6.30 20.05
CA SER A 251 24.02 -6.71 21.32
C SER A 251 25.18 -7.72 21.16
N ALA A 252 25.03 -8.67 20.23
CA ALA A 252 26.06 -9.70 19.98
C ALA A 252 27.32 -9.17 19.26
N VAL A 253 27.26 -8.00 18.66
CA VAL A 253 28.42 -7.36 17.99
C VAL A 253 29.18 -6.44 18.96
N SER A 254 28.60 -6.10 20.11
CA SER A 254 29.19 -5.24 21.15
C SER A 254 29.92 -6.02 22.26
N GLU A 255 29.90 -7.35 22.24
CA GLU A 255 30.70 -8.26 23.04
C GLU A 255 31.94 -8.78 22.25
#